data_29d1bcadb1bcc293c75cbb6db25edce9
#
_entry.id   29d1bcadb1bcc293c75cbb6db25edce9
#
_cell.length_a   1.000
_cell.length_b   1.000
_cell.length_c   1.000
_cell.angle_alpha   90.00
_cell.angle_beta   90.00
_cell.angle_gamma   90.00
#
_symmetry.space_group_name_H-M   'P 1'
#
loop_
_entity.id
_entity.type
_entity.pdbx_description
1 polymer ?
#
loop_
_entity_poly.entity_id
_entity_poly.type
_entity_poly.pdbx_seq_one_letter_code
_entity_poly.pdbx_strand_id
1 'polypeptide(L)'
;MYDLRDVTATVGCIPLIASSIMSKKLAAGSDAILLDVTMGDGAFMKDLDGALELARQMVAIGTAHGRKVAALITDMDKPLGHNIGNALEVAESMAVLQGKGPADLTEVCLQLAGNMLVLAGKGDMPTCRKLAESVIADGSAFEKCCQMFAAQGGDISVLRDADKFQKAKYSYELTAPADGYIYKNDVEKIGNASVLLGAGRIKKEDSIDFAAGITMHKKLGDYVKAGESICTFYADDESLFAAAEEMYRGGLVIRDEPPTLPPLVYARVTSDGVERF
;
A
#
# COMPACT_ATOMS: atom_id res chain seq x y z
N MET A 1 -8.89 5.84 21.69
CA MET A 1 -9.95 5.04 21.03
C MET A 1 -9.37 3.76 20.41
N TYR A 2 -8.26 3.81 19.66
CA TYR A 2 -7.65 2.62 19.05
C TYR A 2 -7.24 1.59 20.13
N ASP A 3 -6.51 1.97 21.14
CA ASP A 3 -6.07 1.08 22.25
C ASP A 3 -7.25 0.40 22.96
N LEU A 4 -8.39 1.09 23.09
CA LEU A 4 -9.61 0.52 23.66
C LEU A 4 -10.20 -0.58 22.77
N ARG A 5 -10.17 -0.40 21.45
CA ARG A 5 -10.67 -1.42 20.51
C ARG A 5 -9.86 -2.70 20.56
N ASP A 6 -8.54 -2.57 20.73
CA ASP A 6 -7.62 -3.71 20.80
C ASP A 6 -7.93 -4.59 22.01
N VAL A 7 -8.09 -3.98 23.20
CA VAL A 7 -8.34 -4.72 24.44
C VAL A 7 -9.79 -5.18 24.64
N THR A 8 -10.73 -4.69 23.85
CA THR A 8 -12.16 -5.05 23.93
C THR A 8 -12.64 -6.00 22.83
N ALA A 9 -11.72 -6.52 22.01
CA ALA A 9 -12.03 -7.37 20.84
C ALA A 9 -13.01 -6.72 19.83
N THR A 10 -13.01 -5.39 19.73
CA THR A 10 -13.89 -4.63 18.82
C THR A 10 -13.15 -4.03 17.62
N VAL A 11 -11.96 -4.53 17.30
CA VAL A 11 -11.13 -4.04 16.19
C VAL A 11 -11.89 -4.13 14.86
N GLY A 12 -12.64 -5.23 14.61
CA GLY A 12 -13.41 -5.45 13.40
C GLY A 12 -14.78 -4.74 13.34
N CYS A 13 -15.16 -3.98 14.38
CA CYS A 13 -16.45 -3.28 14.41
C CYS A 13 -16.45 -2.07 13.48
N ILE A 14 -17.17 -2.15 12.35
CA ILE A 14 -17.18 -1.13 11.29
C ILE A 14 -17.51 0.28 11.83
N PRO A 15 -18.58 0.51 12.64
CA PRO A 15 -18.86 1.83 13.20
C PRO A 15 -17.72 2.41 14.04
N LEU A 16 -17.02 1.58 14.81
CA LEU A 16 -15.88 2.01 15.61
C LEU A 16 -14.62 2.29 14.76
N ILE A 17 -14.43 1.54 13.66
CA ILE A 17 -13.39 1.83 12.67
C ILE A 17 -13.64 3.19 12.05
N ALA A 18 -14.84 3.42 11.51
CA ALA A 18 -15.25 4.65 10.87
C ALA A 18 -15.08 5.86 11.82
N SER A 19 -15.59 5.76 13.04
CA SER A 19 -15.47 6.81 14.05
C SER A 19 -14.00 7.10 14.41
N SER A 20 -13.17 6.06 14.62
CA SER A 20 -11.76 6.22 14.95
C SER A 20 -10.95 6.89 13.83
N ILE A 21 -11.22 6.57 12.57
CA ILE A 21 -10.56 7.18 11.42
C ILE A 21 -11.01 8.62 11.25
N MET A 22 -12.33 8.85 11.20
CA MET A 22 -12.90 10.15 10.88
C MET A 22 -12.67 11.19 11.98
N SER A 23 -12.66 10.80 13.27
CA SER A 23 -12.34 11.72 14.36
C SER A 23 -10.98 12.41 14.17
N LYS A 24 -9.96 11.66 13.75
CA LYS A 24 -8.61 12.22 13.47
C LYS A 24 -8.60 13.13 12.26
N LYS A 25 -9.31 12.76 11.18
CA LYS A 25 -9.38 13.57 9.96
C LYS A 25 -10.14 14.88 10.19
N LEU A 26 -11.22 14.84 10.96
CA LEU A 26 -11.99 16.04 11.33
C LEU A 26 -11.20 16.94 12.28
N ALA A 27 -10.49 16.36 13.25
CA ALA A 27 -9.63 17.10 14.18
C ALA A 27 -8.47 17.82 13.47
N ALA A 28 -7.93 17.25 12.38
CA ALA A 28 -6.91 17.87 11.54
C ALA A 28 -7.40 19.11 10.79
N GLY A 29 -8.73 19.34 10.71
CA GLY A 29 -9.31 20.54 10.11
C GLY A 29 -9.33 20.54 8.58
N SER A 30 -9.18 19.40 7.92
CA SER A 30 -9.18 19.29 6.46
C SER A 30 -10.50 19.71 5.85
N ASP A 31 -10.50 20.50 4.76
CA ASP A 31 -11.68 20.94 4.04
C ASP A 31 -12.31 19.82 3.20
N ALA A 32 -11.47 18.94 2.68
CA ALA A 32 -11.86 17.77 1.91
C ALA A 32 -11.04 16.55 2.34
N ILE A 33 -11.66 15.37 2.29
CA ILE A 33 -11.06 14.11 2.73
C ILE A 33 -11.26 13.06 1.63
N LEU A 34 -10.17 12.50 1.14
CA LEU A 34 -10.19 11.30 0.34
C LEU A 34 -9.71 10.13 1.20
N LEU A 35 -10.44 9.03 1.16
CA LEU A 35 -10.14 7.81 1.89
C LEU A 35 -9.75 6.73 0.89
N ASP A 36 -8.69 6.02 1.20
CA ASP A 36 -8.36 4.74 0.58
C ASP A 36 -8.86 3.63 1.51
N VAL A 37 -9.82 2.84 1.04
CA VAL A 37 -10.43 1.73 1.78
C VAL A 37 -9.99 0.44 1.13
N THR A 38 -8.97 -0.16 1.69
CA THR A 38 -8.41 -1.41 1.18
C THR A 38 -9.33 -2.59 1.46
N MET A 39 -9.41 -3.53 0.50
CA MET A 39 -10.20 -4.76 0.59
C MET A 39 -9.37 -5.95 0.09
N GLY A 40 -9.46 -7.08 0.76
CA GLY A 40 -8.77 -8.32 0.38
C GLY A 40 -8.03 -9.00 1.53
N ASP A 41 -7.20 -9.98 1.21
CA ASP A 41 -6.48 -10.81 2.19
C ASP A 41 -5.59 -9.97 3.15
N GLY A 42 -4.98 -8.88 2.68
CA GLY A 42 -4.15 -7.99 3.48
C GLY A 42 -4.91 -6.88 4.23
N ALA A 43 -6.23 -6.77 4.08
CA ALA A 43 -7.04 -5.69 4.65
C ALA A 43 -7.94 -6.17 5.80
N PHE A 44 -8.48 -5.20 6.57
CA PHE A 44 -9.54 -5.50 7.56
C PHE A 44 -10.84 -5.95 6.88
N MET A 45 -11.20 -5.30 5.77
CA MET A 45 -12.37 -5.66 4.98
C MET A 45 -11.99 -6.77 4.00
N LYS A 46 -12.61 -7.94 4.16
CA LYS A 46 -12.30 -9.13 3.37
C LYS A 46 -13.16 -9.25 2.09
N ASP A 47 -14.23 -8.47 2.00
CA ASP A 47 -15.17 -8.47 0.88
C ASP A 47 -15.62 -7.05 0.53
N LEU A 48 -16.21 -6.92 -0.67
CA LEU A 48 -16.63 -5.63 -1.22
C LEU A 48 -17.79 -5.01 -0.43
N ASP A 49 -18.69 -5.81 0.11
CA ASP A 49 -19.86 -5.30 0.84
C ASP A 49 -19.43 -4.66 2.16
N GLY A 50 -18.52 -5.30 2.90
CA GLY A 50 -17.93 -4.73 4.12
C GLY A 50 -17.13 -3.46 3.84
N ALA A 51 -16.34 -3.44 2.75
CA ALA A 51 -15.59 -2.25 2.35
C ALA A 51 -16.52 -1.09 1.95
N LEU A 52 -17.59 -1.37 1.20
CA LEU A 52 -18.61 -0.38 0.83
C LEU A 52 -19.33 0.16 2.06
N GLU A 53 -19.68 -0.69 3.02
CA GLU A 53 -20.34 -0.25 4.26
C GLU A 53 -19.44 0.67 5.07
N LEU A 54 -18.16 0.30 5.26
CA LEU A 54 -17.19 1.15 5.94
C LEU A 54 -17.01 2.50 5.22
N ALA A 55 -16.87 2.49 3.89
CA ALA A 55 -16.73 3.69 3.09
C ALA A 55 -17.96 4.61 3.22
N ARG A 56 -19.18 4.06 3.13
CA ARG A 56 -20.43 4.83 3.29
C ARG A 56 -20.52 5.48 4.66
N GLN A 57 -20.19 4.76 5.73
CA GLN A 57 -20.22 5.32 7.09
C GLN A 57 -19.19 6.46 7.23
N MET A 58 -17.98 6.31 6.73
CA MET A 58 -16.97 7.37 6.80
C MET A 58 -17.35 8.60 5.96
N VAL A 59 -17.89 8.39 4.75
CA VAL A 59 -18.40 9.47 3.90
C VAL A 59 -19.56 10.21 4.61
N ALA A 60 -20.51 9.48 5.19
CA ALA A 60 -21.64 10.07 5.91
C ALA A 60 -21.19 10.91 7.12
N ILE A 61 -20.23 10.40 7.92
CA ILE A 61 -19.67 11.14 9.06
C ILE A 61 -19.05 12.47 8.60
N GLY A 62 -18.21 12.44 7.57
CA GLY A 62 -17.55 13.63 7.09
C GLY A 62 -18.52 14.65 6.47
N THR A 63 -19.48 14.17 5.67
CA THR A 63 -20.52 14.99 5.06
C THR A 63 -21.41 15.66 6.14
N ALA A 64 -21.79 14.93 7.19
CA ALA A 64 -22.55 15.48 8.31
C ALA A 64 -21.80 16.62 9.05
N HIS A 65 -20.45 16.62 8.98
CA HIS A 65 -19.61 17.69 9.51
C HIS A 65 -19.23 18.75 8.46
N GLY A 66 -19.96 18.83 7.34
CA GLY A 66 -19.76 19.84 6.30
C GLY A 66 -18.47 19.67 5.47
N ARG A 67 -17.86 18.48 5.46
CA ARG A 67 -16.67 18.21 4.67
C ARG A 67 -17.02 17.53 3.35
N LYS A 68 -16.24 17.82 2.31
CA LYS A 68 -16.29 17.06 1.06
C LYS A 68 -15.55 15.75 1.26
N VAL A 69 -16.22 14.61 1.13
CA VAL A 69 -15.59 13.30 1.36
C VAL A 69 -15.86 12.37 0.20
N ALA A 70 -14.84 11.67 -0.22
CA ALA A 70 -14.93 10.52 -1.12
C ALA A 70 -14.07 9.37 -0.58
N ALA A 71 -14.42 8.14 -0.97
CA ALA A 71 -13.61 6.96 -0.69
C ALA A 71 -13.42 6.18 -1.99
N LEU A 72 -12.21 5.64 -2.19
CA LEU A 72 -11.92 4.62 -3.19
C LEU A 72 -11.78 3.28 -2.46
N ILE A 73 -12.32 2.22 -3.07
CA ILE A 73 -12.11 0.86 -2.60
C ILE A 73 -11.05 0.24 -3.48
N THR A 74 -9.90 -0.10 -2.89
CA THR A 74 -8.71 -0.59 -3.59
C THR A 74 -8.40 -2.04 -3.23
N ASP A 75 -7.74 -2.74 -4.15
CA ASP A 75 -7.33 -4.13 -4.01
C ASP A 75 -6.19 -4.30 -3.00
N MET A 76 -6.31 -5.28 -2.10
CA MET A 76 -5.29 -5.73 -1.16
C MET A 76 -5.14 -7.26 -1.18
N ASP A 77 -5.51 -7.93 -2.28
CA ASP A 77 -5.24 -9.36 -2.50
C ASP A 77 -3.83 -9.61 -3.05
N LYS A 78 -3.13 -8.56 -3.41
CA LYS A 78 -1.73 -8.57 -3.83
C LYS A 78 -1.00 -7.33 -3.28
N PRO A 79 0.30 -7.42 -3.00
CA PRO A 79 1.09 -6.24 -2.65
C PRO A 79 1.05 -5.22 -3.78
N LEU A 80 0.85 -3.95 -3.45
CA LEU A 80 0.93 -2.84 -4.38
C LEU A 80 2.40 -2.46 -4.56
N GLY A 81 2.84 -2.30 -5.81
CA GLY A 81 4.26 -2.15 -6.11
C GLY A 81 5.05 -3.47 -5.97
N HIS A 82 6.36 -3.37 -5.86
CA HIS A 82 7.28 -4.52 -5.75
C HIS A 82 7.95 -4.63 -4.39
N ASN A 83 8.03 -3.54 -3.65
CA ASN A 83 8.82 -3.45 -2.44
C ASN A 83 7.95 -3.48 -1.17
N ILE A 84 8.41 -4.24 -0.18
CA ILE A 84 7.81 -4.35 1.15
C ILE A 84 8.92 -4.13 2.17
N GLY A 85 8.88 -3.02 2.91
CA GLY A 85 9.89 -2.61 3.88
C GLY A 85 10.15 -1.11 3.83
N ASN A 86 10.63 -0.53 4.92
CA ASN A 86 10.62 0.93 5.11
C ASN A 86 11.40 1.71 4.03
N ALA A 87 12.71 1.50 3.92
CA ALA A 87 13.55 2.20 2.93
C ALA A 87 13.20 1.79 1.50
N LEU A 88 12.87 0.53 1.29
CA LEU A 88 12.51 -0.02 -0.02
C LEU A 88 11.25 0.66 -0.58
N GLU A 89 10.20 0.81 0.23
CA GLU A 89 8.95 1.47 -0.18
C GLU A 89 9.14 2.97 -0.41
N VAL A 90 9.97 3.65 0.39
CA VAL A 90 10.30 5.07 0.15
C VAL A 90 11.04 5.23 -1.17
N ALA A 91 12.03 4.37 -1.46
CA ALA A 91 12.76 4.39 -2.72
C ALA A 91 11.82 4.15 -3.92
N GLU A 92 10.89 3.21 -3.81
CA GLU A 92 9.89 2.94 -4.84
C GLU A 92 8.92 4.12 -5.03
N SER A 93 8.48 4.76 -3.94
CA SER A 93 7.66 5.97 -4.00
C SER A 93 8.38 7.11 -4.72
N MET A 94 9.69 7.28 -4.49
CA MET A 94 10.50 8.25 -5.23
C MET A 94 10.59 7.89 -6.72
N ALA A 95 10.69 6.61 -7.06
CA ALA A 95 10.66 6.15 -8.45
C ALA A 95 9.32 6.47 -9.13
N VAL A 96 8.17 6.30 -8.43
CA VAL A 96 6.85 6.71 -8.94
C VAL A 96 6.83 8.20 -9.26
N LEU A 97 7.28 9.05 -8.34
CA LEU A 97 7.33 10.50 -8.54
C LEU A 97 8.29 10.96 -9.65
N GLN A 98 9.22 10.08 -10.06
CA GLN A 98 10.13 10.29 -11.19
C GLN A 98 9.62 9.63 -12.49
N GLY A 99 8.41 9.08 -12.51
CA GLY A 99 7.84 8.38 -13.67
C GLY A 99 8.48 7.02 -13.97
N LYS A 100 9.15 6.40 -12.99
CA LYS A 100 9.87 5.11 -13.13
C LYS A 100 9.30 4.02 -12.20
N GLY A 101 8.21 4.29 -11.50
CA GLY A 101 7.60 3.37 -10.56
C GLY A 101 6.83 2.21 -11.21
N PRO A 102 6.43 1.20 -10.42
CA PRO A 102 5.56 0.13 -10.86
C PRO A 102 4.23 0.65 -11.41
N ALA A 103 3.70 0.00 -12.44
CA ALA A 103 2.49 0.47 -13.12
C ALA A 103 1.26 0.45 -12.20
N ASP A 104 1.09 -0.59 -11.39
CA ASP A 104 -0.03 -0.74 -10.45
C ASP A 104 -0.01 0.32 -9.33
N LEU A 105 1.16 0.55 -8.71
CA LEU A 105 1.33 1.59 -7.70
C LEU A 105 1.09 2.97 -8.29
N THR A 106 1.66 3.24 -9.48
CA THR A 106 1.46 4.51 -10.19
C THR A 106 -0.02 4.73 -10.51
N GLU A 107 -0.74 3.70 -10.97
CA GLU A 107 -2.17 3.81 -11.28
C GLU A 107 -3.00 4.15 -10.05
N VAL A 108 -2.81 3.45 -8.93
CA VAL A 108 -3.53 3.76 -7.68
C VAL A 108 -3.22 5.17 -7.19
N CYS A 109 -1.95 5.59 -7.24
CA CYS A 109 -1.56 6.96 -6.88
C CYS A 109 -2.24 8.01 -7.77
N LEU A 110 -2.34 7.79 -9.09
CA LEU A 110 -3.01 8.70 -10.01
C LEU A 110 -4.52 8.74 -9.77
N GLN A 111 -5.16 7.61 -9.46
CA GLN A 111 -6.58 7.56 -9.08
C GLN A 111 -6.83 8.36 -7.80
N LEU A 112 -6.01 8.18 -6.78
CA LEU A 112 -6.13 8.93 -5.53
C LEU A 112 -5.86 10.44 -5.76
N ALA A 113 -4.78 10.80 -6.42
CA ALA A 113 -4.43 12.20 -6.70
C ALA A 113 -5.51 12.90 -7.54
N GLY A 114 -6.01 12.23 -8.59
CA GLY A 114 -7.10 12.74 -9.42
C GLY A 114 -8.36 13.03 -8.59
N ASN A 115 -8.78 12.10 -7.74
CA ASN A 115 -9.94 12.29 -6.85
C ASN A 115 -9.72 13.40 -5.82
N MET A 116 -8.50 13.56 -5.28
CA MET A 116 -8.17 14.70 -4.40
C MET A 116 -8.34 16.03 -5.13
N LEU A 117 -7.90 16.13 -6.39
CA LEU A 117 -8.04 17.33 -7.22
C LEU A 117 -9.51 17.61 -7.57
N VAL A 118 -10.32 16.58 -7.83
CA VAL A 118 -11.78 16.72 -8.02
C VAL A 118 -12.42 17.31 -6.76
N LEU A 119 -12.13 16.77 -5.58
CA LEU A 119 -12.63 17.28 -4.30
C LEU A 119 -12.19 18.73 -4.06
N ALA A 120 -11.00 19.11 -4.53
CA ALA A 120 -10.48 20.49 -4.48
C ALA A 120 -11.10 21.41 -5.56
N GLY A 121 -12.01 20.92 -6.41
CA GLY A 121 -12.70 21.71 -7.44
C GLY A 121 -11.82 22.09 -8.63
N LYS A 122 -10.80 21.29 -8.96
CA LYS A 122 -9.86 21.55 -10.07
C LYS A 122 -10.36 21.06 -11.44
N GLY A 123 -11.50 20.39 -11.49
CA GLY A 123 -12.12 19.87 -12.71
C GLY A 123 -12.78 18.51 -12.52
N ASP A 124 -13.14 17.88 -13.63
CA ASP A 124 -13.61 16.49 -13.67
C ASP A 124 -12.45 15.49 -13.55
N MET A 125 -12.76 14.21 -13.38
CA MET A 125 -11.75 13.17 -13.16
C MET A 125 -10.74 13.06 -14.31
N PRO A 126 -11.14 13.07 -15.62
CA PRO A 126 -10.17 13.05 -16.73
C PRO A 126 -9.20 14.24 -16.71
N THR A 127 -9.70 15.45 -16.42
CA THR A 127 -8.86 16.65 -16.31
C THR A 127 -7.92 16.57 -15.11
N CYS A 128 -8.43 16.18 -13.95
CA CYS A 128 -7.64 16.06 -12.73
C CYS A 128 -6.57 14.97 -12.82
N ARG A 129 -6.86 13.84 -13.49
CA ARG A 129 -5.88 12.81 -13.78
C ARG A 129 -4.72 13.34 -14.62
N LYS A 130 -5.03 14.05 -15.71
CA LYS A 130 -3.99 14.67 -16.56
C LYS A 130 -3.13 15.69 -15.80
N LEU A 131 -3.72 16.44 -14.85
CA LEU A 131 -2.96 17.33 -13.99
C LEU A 131 -1.98 16.56 -13.09
N ALA A 132 -2.43 15.44 -12.50
CA ALA A 132 -1.57 14.59 -11.68
C ALA A 132 -0.44 13.95 -12.52
N GLU A 133 -0.74 13.46 -13.72
CA GLU A 133 0.25 12.92 -14.65
C GLU A 133 1.28 13.98 -15.07
N SER A 134 0.84 15.21 -15.32
CA SER A 134 1.73 16.31 -15.77
C SER A 134 2.78 16.66 -14.74
N VAL A 135 2.46 16.68 -13.44
CA VAL A 135 3.43 17.03 -12.38
C VAL A 135 4.42 15.89 -12.08
N ILE A 136 4.10 14.67 -12.45
CA ILE A 136 5.07 13.56 -12.48
C ILE A 136 6.00 13.73 -13.68
N ALA A 137 5.43 14.00 -14.87
CA ALA A 137 6.17 14.09 -16.11
C ALA A 137 7.18 15.26 -16.12
N ASP A 138 6.83 16.41 -15.54
CA ASP A 138 7.70 17.58 -15.44
C ASP A 138 8.63 17.58 -14.22
N GLY A 139 8.50 16.58 -13.33
CA GLY A 139 9.31 16.40 -12.12
C GLY A 139 8.91 17.29 -10.94
N SER A 140 7.91 18.16 -11.07
CA SER A 140 7.50 19.07 -9.99
C SER A 140 6.93 18.34 -8.79
N ALA A 141 6.28 17.17 -8.97
CA ALA A 141 5.81 16.33 -7.88
C ALA A 141 6.97 15.81 -7.03
N PHE A 142 8.05 15.32 -7.66
CA PHE A 142 9.25 14.87 -6.96
C PHE A 142 9.91 16.01 -6.17
N GLU A 143 10.05 17.20 -6.79
CA GLU A 143 10.60 18.38 -6.12
C GLU A 143 9.73 18.83 -4.94
N LYS A 144 8.40 18.74 -5.06
CA LYS A 144 7.49 19.03 -3.96
C LYS A 144 7.66 18.04 -2.80
N CYS A 145 7.84 16.76 -3.10
CA CYS A 145 8.15 15.75 -2.10
C CYS A 145 9.47 16.05 -1.37
N CYS A 146 10.54 16.40 -2.10
CA CYS A 146 11.80 16.82 -1.50
C CYS A 146 11.63 18.04 -0.59
N GLN A 147 10.86 19.06 -1.01
CA GLN A 147 10.56 20.24 -0.17
C GLN A 147 9.84 19.84 1.13
N MET A 148 8.89 18.91 1.07
CA MET A 148 8.16 18.41 2.23
C MET A 148 9.11 17.73 3.24
N PHE A 149 9.99 16.86 2.77
CA PHE A 149 10.99 16.19 3.63
C PHE A 149 11.98 17.18 4.23
N ALA A 150 12.50 18.11 3.42
CA ALA A 150 13.42 19.17 3.91
C ALA A 150 12.77 20.03 4.99
N ALA A 151 11.50 20.41 4.82
CA ALA A 151 10.77 21.21 5.80
C ALA A 151 10.58 20.48 7.15
N GLN A 152 10.67 19.17 7.16
CA GLN A 152 10.63 18.31 8.36
C GLN A 152 12.04 17.95 8.89
N GLY A 153 13.10 18.54 8.32
CA GLY A 153 14.49 18.30 8.73
C GLY A 153 15.11 17.03 8.15
N GLY A 154 14.50 16.43 7.13
CA GLY A 154 15.03 15.25 6.44
C GLY A 154 16.18 15.57 5.48
N ASP A 155 17.11 14.64 5.33
CA ASP A 155 18.17 14.73 4.32
C ASP A 155 17.66 14.33 2.94
N ILE A 156 17.38 15.33 2.11
CA ILE A 156 16.88 15.13 0.74
C ILE A 156 17.93 14.54 -0.22
N SER A 157 19.22 14.50 0.16
CA SER A 157 20.24 13.89 -0.69
C SER A 157 20.00 12.40 -0.90
N VAL A 158 19.36 11.72 0.09
CA VAL A 158 18.98 10.32 0.04
C VAL A 158 17.83 10.11 -0.95
N LEU A 159 16.85 11.02 -0.98
CA LEU A 159 15.72 10.93 -1.91
C LEU A 159 16.13 11.15 -3.37
N ARG A 160 17.18 11.93 -3.60
CA ARG A 160 17.70 12.24 -4.94
C ARG A 160 18.65 11.17 -5.49
N ASP A 161 19.13 10.28 -4.64
CA ASP A 161 20.11 9.26 -4.99
C ASP A 161 19.75 7.94 -4.28
N ALA A 162 19.16 7.03 -5.04
CA ALA A 162 18.72 5.73 -4.53
C ALA A 162 19.83 4.88 -3.90
N ASP A 163 21.11 5.13 -4.32
CA ASP A 163 22.24 4.41 -3.74
C ASP A 163 22.59 4.83 -2.31
N LYS A 164 22.06 5.97 -1.85
CA LYS A 164 22.23 6.46 -0.48
C LYS A 164 21.24 5.92 0.52
N PHE A 165 20.20 5.22 0.07
CA PHE A 165 19.33 4.50 1.01
C PHE A 165 20.14 3.46 1.76
N GLN A 166 19.82 3.29 3.05
CA GLN A 166 20.40 2.24 3.86
C GLN A 166 20.13 0.88 3.20
N LYS A 167 21.19 0.07 3.05
CA LYS A 167 21.12 -1.27 2.47
C LYS A 167 21.38 -2.29 3.58
N ALA A 168 20.62 -3.38 3.56
CA ALA A 168 20.85 -4.51 4.45
C ALA A 168 22.17 -5.19 4.14
N LYS A 169 22.76 -5.84 5.14
CA LYS A 169 24.05 -6.54 5.01
C LYS A 169 23.95 -7.79 4.16
N TYR A 170 22.81 -8.48 4.24
CA TYR A 170 22.59 -9.77 3.61
C TYR A 170 21.35 -9.73 2.73
N SER A 171 21.36 -10.54 1.69
CA SER A 171 20.23 -10.77 0.82
C SER A 171 20.08 -12.27 0.54
N TYR A 172 18.83 -12.71 0.37
CA TYR A 172 18.48 -14.10 0.08
C TYR A 172 17.46 -14.16 -1.04
N GLU A 173 17.79 -14.90 -2.10
CA GLU A 173 16.90 -15.11 -3.26
C GLU A 173 15.95 -16.28 -2.99
N LEU A 174 14.66 -15.99 -2.92
CA LEU A 174 13.63 -17.01 -2.85
C LEU A 174 13.22 -17.45 -4.25
N THR A 175 13.33 -18.75 -4.52
CA THR A 175 13.04 -19.32 -5.85
C THR A 175 11.73 -20.09 -5.87
N ALA A 176 11.12 -20.15 -7.07
CA ALA A 176 9.91 -20.92 -7.32
C ALA A 176 10.16 -22.42 -7.14
N PRO A 177 9.29 -23.15 -6.41
CA PRO A 177 9.44 -24.59 -6.19
C PRO A 177 9.05 -25.44 -7.39
N ALA A 178 8.27 -24.91 -8.34
CA ALA A 178 7.75 -25.60 -9.52
C ALA A 178 7.45 -24.61 -10.65
N ASP A 179 7.26 -25.12 -11.85
CA ASP A 179 6.73 -24.36 -12.98
C ASP A 179 5.24 -24.04 -12.76
N GLY A 180 4.77 -22.90 -13.25
CA GLY A 180 3.35 -22.53 -13.22
C GLY A 180 3.11 -21.05 -12.98
N TYR A 181 1.85 -20.68 -12.82
CA TYR A 181 1.43 -19.31 -12.50
C TYR A 181 1.35 -19.11 -10.99
N ILE A 182 1.80 -17.97 -10.50
CA ILE A 182 1.53 -17.54 -9.12
C ILE A 182 0.01 -17.31 -9.02
N TYR A 183 -0.68 -18.30 -8.46
CA TYR A 183 -2.14 -18.33 -8.36
C TYR A 183 -2.65 -17.61 -7.10
N LYS A 184 -1.89 -17.67 -6.01
CA LYS A 184 -2.12 -16.93 -4.78
C LYS A 184 -0.78 -16.54 -4.17
N ASN A 185 -0.73 -15.33 -3.62
CA ASN A 185 0.39 -14.86 -2.83
C ASN A 185 -0.18 -14.06 -1.66
N ASP A 186 -0.37 -14.72 -0.53
CA ASP A 186 -1.07 -14.20 0.65
C ASP A 186 -0.36 -12.96 1.21
N VAL A 187 -1.02 -11.80 1.10
CA VAL A 187 -0.45 -10.50 1.46
C VAL A 187 -0.14 -10.40 2.95
N GLU A 188 -0.98 -10.97 3.81
CA GLU A 188 -0.76 -10.97 5.26
C GLU A 188 0.51 -11.78 5.61
N LYS A 189 0.72 -12.92 4.96
CA LYS A 189 1.94 -13.72 5.15
C LYS A 189 3.19 -13.04 4.60
N ILE A 190 3.08 -12.33 3.46
CA ILE A 190 4.19 -11.50 2.94
C ILE A 190 4.54 -10.40 3.94
N GLY A 191 3.54 -9.68 4.46
CA GLY A 191 3.74 -8.68 5.49
C GLY A 191 4.40 -9.25 6.75
N ASN A 192 3.91 -10.40 7.23
CA ASN A 192 4.51 -11.08 8.38
C ASN A 192 5.93 -11.57 8.10
N ALA A 193 6.24 -12.05 6.90
CA ALA A 193 7.61 -12.39 6.50
C ALA A 193 8.53 -11.17 6.56
N SER A 194 8.09 -9.99 6.12
CA SER A 194 8.88 -8.75 6.23
C SER A 194 9.13 -8.35 7.68
N VAL A 195 8.15 -8.55 8.57
CA VAL A 195 8.33 -8.33 10.02
C VAL A 195 9.37 -9.28 10.61
N LEU A 196 9.36 -10.55 10.20
CA LEU A 196 10.35 -11.55 10.63
C LEU A 196 11.77 -11.21 10.15
N LEU A 197 11.91 -10.51 9.01
CA LEU A 197 13.19 -9.98 8.52
C LEU A 197 13.70 -8.76 9.32
N GLY A 198 12.87 -8.16 10.18
CA GLY A 198 13.21 -7.00 10.99
C GLY A 198 12.58 -5.68 10.51
N ALA A 199 11.81 -5.68 9.42
CA ALA A 199 11.16 -4.47 8.89
C ALA A 199 10.03 -3.93 9.78
N GLY A 200 9.56 -4.71 10.74
CA GLY A 200 8.51 -4.34 11.70
C GLY A 200 8.83 -4.82 13.11
N ARG A 201 7.90 -4.58 14.05
CA ARG A 201 8.02 -4.99 15.45
C ARG A 201 7.12 -6.18 15.75
N ILE A 202 7.66 -7.19 16.39
CA ILE A 202 6.89 -8.29 16.99
C ILE A 202 6.50 -7.89 18.41
N LYS A 203 7.41 -7.23 19.13
CA LYS A 203 7.20 -6.70 20.49
C LYS A 203 7.43 -5.19 20.49
N LYS A 204 6.83 -4.50 21.44
CA LYS A 204 6.92 -3.03 21.57
C LYS A 204 8.37 -2.53 21.70
N GLU A 205 9.22 -3.34 22.31
CA GLU A 205 10.63 -3.03 22.61
C GLU A 205 11.56 -3.28 21.42
N ASP A 206 11.10 -3.99 20.38
CA ASP A 206 11.93 -4.33 19.23
C ASP A 206 12.34 -3.06 18.47
N SER A 207 13.59 -3.05 18.00
CA SER A 207 14.07 -2.06 17.04
C SER A 207 13.63 -2.44 15.62
N ILE A 208 13.36 -1.44 14.79
CA ILE A 208 13.06 -1.65 13.37
C ILE A 208 14.37 -1.51 12.58
N ASP A 209 14.66 -2.50 11.75
CA ASP A 209 15.69 -2.39 10.71
C ASP A 209 15.04 -1.76 9.46
N PHE A 210 15.37 -0.50 9.19
CA PHE A 210 14.82 0.24 8.05
C PHE A 210 15.30 -0.26 6.68
N ALA A 211 16.37 -1.04 6.63
CA ALA A 211 16.89 -1.65 5.41
C ALA A 211 16.31 -3.04 5.12
N ALA A 212 15.70 -3.68 6.14
CA ALA A 212 15.07 -4.99 5.98
C ALA A 212 13.79 -4.92 5.15
N GLY A 213 13.50 -6.02 4.46
CA GLY A 213 12.27 -6.14 3.68
C GLY A 213 12.36 -7.16 2.55
N ILE A 214 11.46 -7.01 1.59
CA ILE A 214 11.28 -7.93 0.47
C ILE A 214 11.13 -7.12 -0.81
N THR A 215 11.87 -7.47 -1.87
CA THR A 215 11.61 -7.01 -3.24
C THR A 215 11.03 -8.15 -4.05
N MET A 216 9.81 -8.00 -4.53
CA MET A 216 9.12 -8.98 -5.36
C MET A 216 9.55 -8.85 -6.83
N HIS A 217 9.97 -9.95 -7.45
CA HIS A 217 10.27 -10.02 -8.89
C HIS A 217 9.08 -10.55 -9.68
N LYS A 218 8.21 -11.32 -9.01
CA LYS A 218 7.03 -11.97 -9.58
C LYS A 218 5.81 -11.70 -8.70
N LYS A 219 4.69 -11.46 -9.33
CA LYS A 219 3.42 -11.09 -8.69
C LYS A 219 2.32 -12.10 -9.04
N LEU A 220 1.16 -11.93 -8.44
CA LEU A 220 -0.04 -12.68 -8.76
C LEU A 220 -0.30 -12.66 -10.28
N GLY A 221 -0.46 -13.83 -10.89
CA GLY A 221 -0.69 -14.02 -12.31
C GLY A 221 0.57 -14.21 -13.16
N ASP A 222 1.77 -13.93 -12.64
CA ASP A 222 3.01 -14.18 -13.38
C ASP A 222 3.31 -15.67 -13.49
N TYR A 223 3.81 -16.09 -14.67
CA TYR A 223 4.36 -17.43 -14.87
C TYR A 223 5.79 -17.49 -14.35
N VAL A 224 6.14 -18.57 -13.66
CA VAL A 224 7.46 -18.85 -13.12
C VAL A 224 7.93 -20.24 -13.54
N LYS A 225 9.24 -20.40 -13.62
CA LYS A 225 9.89 -21.72 -13.78
C LYS A 225 10.50 -22.17 -12.46
N ALA A 226 10.55 -23.46 -12.21
CA ALA A 226 11.24 -24.03 -11.07
C ALA A 226 12.69 -23.50 -10.98
N GLY A 227 13.05 -22.98 -9.80
CA GLY A 227 14.35 -22.34 -9.58
C GLY A 227 14.46 -20.88 -10.01
N GLU A 228 13.43 -20.29 -10.68
CA GLU A 228 13.41 -18.86 -11.00
C GLU A 228 13.18 -18.03 -9.74
N SER A 229 13.92 -16.91 -9.58
CA SER A 229 13.76 -15.99 -8.45
C SER A 229 12.38 -15.33 -8.48
N ILE A 230 11.63 -15.45 -7.37
CA ILE A 230 10.32 -14.83 -7.20
C ILE A 230 10.37 -13.57 -6.32
N CYS A 231 11.32 -13.52 -5.40
CA CYS A 231 11.60 -12.32 -4.60
C CYS A 231 12.99 -12.38 -3.97
N THR A 232 13.49 -11.24 -3.51
CA THR A 232 14.70 -11.12 -2.70
C THR A 232 14.34 -10.62 -1.30
N PHE A 233 14.82 -11.32 -0.27
CA PHE A 233 14.76 -10.90 1.13
C PHE A 233 16.00 -10.12 1.50
N TYR A 234 15.86 -9.13 2.37
CA TYR A 234 16.93 -8.29 2.90
C TYR A 234 16.86 -8.23 4.42
N ALA A 235 17.99 -8.46 5.10
CA ALA A 235 18.09 -8.37 6.56
C ALA A 235 19.55 -8.09 6.99
N ASP A 236 19.73 -7.60 8.20
CA ASP A 236 21.05 -7.42 8.82
C ASP A 236 21.54 -8.69 9.57
N ASP A 237 20.69 -9.73 9.63
CA ASP A 237 21.00 -11.04 10.24
C ASP A 237 20.48 -12.18 9.34
N GLU A 238 21.40 -13.00 8.82
CA GLU A 238 21.09 -14.14 7.94
C GLU A 238 20.21 -15.21 8.59
N SER A 239 20.26 -15.33 9.92
CA SER A 239 19.46 -16.32 10.65
C SER A 239 17.95 -16.11 10.53
N LEU A 240 17.50 -14.90 10.12
CA LEU A 240 16.11 -14.54 9.96
C LEU A 240 15.47 -15.09 8.67
N PHE A 241 16.30 -15.41 7.66
CA PHE A 241 15.78 -15.81 6.35
C PHE A 241 14.96 -17.11 6.39
N ALA A 242 15.35 -18.08 7.18
CA ALA A 242 14.67 -19.38 7.22
C ALA A 242 13.21 -19.25 7.69
N ALA A 243 12.97 -18.48 8.76
CA ALA A 243 11.61 -18.24 9.29
C ALA A 243 10.77 -17.39 8.34
N ALA A 244 11.37 -16.37 7.71
CA ALA A 244 10.70 -15.53 6.72
C ALA A 244 10.34 -16.34 5.46
N GLU A 245 11.21 -17.23 4.98
CA GLU A 245 10.93 -18.12 3.87
C GLU A 245 9.77 -19.06 4.16
N GLU A 246 9.76 -19.72 5.32
CA GLU A 246 8.66 -20.59 5.74
C GLU A 246 7.32 -19.84 5.74
N MET A 247 7.31 -18.62 6.31
CA MET A 247 6.13 -17.76 6.34
C MET A 247 5.66 -17.40 4.93
N TYR A 248 6.56 -16.93 4.06
CA TYR A 248 6.23 -16.54 2.68
C TYR A 248 5.71 -17.74 1.86
N ARG A 249 6.41 -18.87 1.91
CA ARG A 249 6.02 -20.10 1.20
C ARG A 249 4.67 -20.65 1.67
N GLY A 250 4.33 -20.46 2.94
CA GLY A 250 3.02 -20.83 3.48
C GLY A 250 1.85 -20.07 2.85
N GLY A 251 2.11 -18.94 2.17
CA GLY A 251 1.13 -18.12 1.45
C GLY A 251 1.18 -18.25 -0.06
N LEU A 252 2.21 -18.90 -0.61
CA LEU A 252 2.43 -19.03 -2.04
C LEU A 252 1.70 -20.26 -2.60
N VAL A 253 0.91 -20.07 -3.65
CA VAL A 253 0.28 -21.15 -4.41
C VAL A 253 0.63 -20.99 -5.88
N ILE A 254 1.20 -22.02 -6.49
CA ILE A 254 1.50 -22.10 -7.92
C ILE A 254 0.56 -23.13 -8.56
N ARG A 255 0.01 -22.80 -9.75
CA ARG A 255 -0.87 -23.69 -10.53
C ARG A 255 -0.55 -23.63 -12.01
N ASP A 256 -1.01 -24.64 -12.77
CA ASP A 256 -0.85 -24.69 -14.23
C ASP A 256 -1.69 -23.63 -14.96
N GLU A 257 -2.78 -23.15 -14.33
CA GLU A 257 -3.69 -22.16 -14.88
C GLU A 257 -3.51 -20.79 -14.21
N PRO A 258 -3.58 -19.68 -14.97
CA PRO A 258 -3.49 -18.34 -14.41
C PRO A 258 -4.73 -18.00 -13.56
N PRO A 259 -4.59 -17.19 -12.48
CA PRO A 259 -5.72 -16.67 -11.73
C PRO A 259 -6.47 -15.59 -12.55
N THR A 260 -7.72 -15.34 -12.18
CA THR A 260 -8.39 -14.10 -12.57
C THR A 260 -7.83 -12.96 -11.73
N LEU A 261 -7.29 -11.93 -12.39
CA LEU A 261 -6.75 -10.78 -11.68
C LEU A 261 -7.86 -9.82 -11.25
N PRO A 262 -7.89 -9.40 -9.99
CA PRO A 262 -8.83 -8.39 -9.53
C PRO A 262 -8.48 -7.01 -10.10
N PRO A 263 -9.47 -6.08 -10.22
CA PRO A 263 -9.17 -4.69 -10.57
C PRO A 263 -8.39 -4.01 -9.43
N LEU A 264 -7.60 -2.99 -9.74
CA LEU A 264 -6.87 -2.22 -8.72
C LEU A 264 -7.82 -1.35 -7.87
N VAL A 265 -8.92 -0.88 -8.48
CA VAL A 265 -9.94 -0.05 -7.82
C VAL A 265 -11.31 -0.65 -8.16
N TYR A 266 -12.09 -0.98 -7.14
CA TYR A 266 -13.41 -1.61 -7.28
C TYR A 266 -14.55 -0.61 -7.36
N ALA A 267 -14.45 0.47 -6.59
CA ALA A 267 -15.54 1.44 -6.48
C ALA A 267 -15.06 2.78 -5.94
N ARG A 268 -15.86 3.80 -6.25
CA ARG A 268 -15.81 5.13 -5.65
C ARG A 268 -17.10 5.38 -4.88
N VAL A 269 -17.00 5.85 -3.65
CA VAL A 269 -18.13 6.18 -2.78
C VAL A 269 -18.11 7.67 -2.46
N THR A 270 -19.23 8.35 -2.68
CA THR A 270 -19.43 9.76 -2.34
C THR A 270 -20.77 9.94 -1.64
N SER A 271 -21.12 11.19 -1.25
CA SER A 271 -22.48 11.51 -0.75
C SER A 271 -23.59 11.21 -1.76
N ASP A 272 -23.26 11.22 -3.07
CA ASP A 272 -24.23 11.05 -4.14
C ASP A 272 -24.48 9.57 -4.48
N GLY A 273 -23.63 8.67 -3.98
CA GLY A 273 -23.79 7.23 -4.19
C GLY A 273 -22.48 6.47 -4.40
N VAL A 274 -22.61 5.29 -5.02
CA VAL A 274 -21.52 4.36 -5.33
C VAL A 274 -21.39 4.20 -6.83
N GLU A 275 -20.21 4.47 -7.34
CA GLU A 275 -19.79 4.16 -8.71
C GLU A 275 -18.88 2.91 -8.66
N ARG A 276 -19.20 1.88 -9.44
CA ARG A 276 -18.39 0.65 -9.55
C ARG A 276 -17.60 0.66 -10.86
N PHE A 277 -16.37 0.15 -10.84
CA PHE A 277 -15.46 0.09 -12.00
C PHE A 277 -15.32 -1.32 -12.53
#